data_3c4191d623c1c1531f95007c76a233b5
#
_entry.id   3c4191d623c1c1531f95007c76a233b5
#
_cell.length_a   1.000
_cell.length_b   1.000
_cell.length_c   1.000
_cell.angle_alpha   90.00
_cell.angle_beta   90.00
_cell.angle_gamma   90.00
#
_symmetry.space_group_name_H-M   'P 1'
#
loop_
_entity.id
_entity.type
_entity.pdbx_description
1 polymer ?
#
loop_
_entity_poly.entity_id
_entity_poly.type
_entity_poly.pdbx_seq_one_letter_code
_entity_poly.pdbx_strand_id
1 'polypeptide(L)'
;MEKKFCLMYAYKGFEPDLSCRGYRFIMGKNVTPEANCASNGFHCAENPLDCLTYYSDMDRSIYCLVQPGGDIDEDDRDSKIACTELTILRQLTRKEFFLHALAYMVDHPCRKVSGKVQREHGVSRGGYAIVRGKEPAACGKLGDILAFARERRETEVICQIAVAEVDGEKIQPGVWYDIDFVKREAVQK
;
A
#
# COMPACT_ATOMS: atom_id res chain seq x y z
N MET A 1 25.73 -25.23 8.36
CA MET A 1 25.47 -23.76 8.29
C MET A 1 23.97 -23.61 8.00
N GLU A 2 23.16 -23.37 9.03
CA GLU A 2 21.73 -23.13 8.85
C GLU A 2 21.55 -21.81 8.08
N LYS A 3 20.98 -21.88 6.88
CA LYS A 3 20.50 -20.69 6.16
C LYS A 3 19.41 -20.07 7.02
N LYS A 4 19.71 -18.95 7.68
CA LYS A 4 18.74 -18.11 8.35
C LYS A 4 17.79 -17.61 7.27
N PHE A 5 16.65 -18.26 7.09
CA PHE A 5 15.59 -17.78 6.20
C PHE A 5 15.08 -16.46 6.78
N CYS A 6 15.48 -15.35 6.20
CA CYS A 6 14.83 -14.08 6.47
C CYS A 6 13.43 -14.18 5.87
N LEU A 7 12.41 -14.20 6.74
CA LEU A 7 11.02 -14.19 6.30
C LEU A 7 10.76 -12.83 5.61
N MET A 8 10.64 -12.86 4.30
CA MET A 8 10.29 -11.67 3.52
C MET A 8 8.78 -11.60 3.40
N TYR A 9 8.20 -10.48 3.80
CA TYR A 9 6.79 -10.17 3.56
C TYR A 9 6.66 -9.22 2.40
N ALA A 10 5.64 -9.43 1.58
CA ALA A 10 5.32 -8.62 0.42
C ALA A 10 3.80 -8.46 0.28
N TYR A 11 3.39 -7.73 -0.73
CA TYR A 11 1.98 -7.42 -0.99
C TYR A 11 1.64 -7.76 -2.43
N LYS A 12 0.40 -8.21 -2.62
CA LYS A 12 -0.11 -8.48 -3.96
C LYS A 12 -1.56 -8.07 -4.06
N GLY A 13 -1.90 -7.41 -5.18
CA GLY A 13 -3.28 -7.17 -5.59
C GLY A 13 -3.82 -8.33 -6.41
N PHE A 14 -5.12 -8.55 -6.33
CA PHE A 14 -5.88 -9.56 -7.06
C PHE A 14 -7.25 -9.02 -7.45
N GLU A 15 -7.88 -9.67 -8.44
CA GLU A 15 -9.32 -9.60 -8.63
C GLU A 15 -10.06 -10.17 -7.41
N PRO A 16 -11.36 -9.87 -7.20
CA PRO A 16 -12.11 -10.29 -6.01
C PRO A 16 -12.16 -11.81 -5.78
N ASP A 17 -11.99 -12.62 -6.83
CA ASP A 17 -11.97 -14.08 -6.78
C ASP A 17 -10.57 -14.70 -6.58
N LEU A 18 -9.58 -13.88 -6.18
CA LEU A 18 -8.16 -14.24 -6.08
C LEU A 18 -7.52 -14.59 -7.43
N SER A 19 -8.07 -14.15 -8.55
CA SER A 19 -7.43 -14.33 -9.85
C SER A 19 -6.44 -13.19 -10.17
N CYS A 20 -5.44 -13.51 -10.99
CA CYS A 20 -4.49 -12.56 -11.55
C CYS A 20 -3.96 -13.14 -12.87
N ARG A 21 -4.14 -12.42 -14.00
CA ARG A 21 -3.68 -12.81 -15.33
C ARG A 21 -4.07 -14.25 -15.72
N GLY A 22 -5.30 -14.66 -15.40
CA GLY A 22 -5.81 -15.99 -15.74
C GLY A 22 -5.39 -17.12 -14.80
N TYR A 23 -4.52 -16.87 -13.81
CA TYR A 23 -4.22 -17.81 -12.75
C TYR A 23 -5.12 -17.55 -11.54
N ARG A 24 -5.77 -18.59 -11.04
CA ARG A 24 -6.58 -18.53 -9.83
C ARG A 24 -5.78 -19.02 -8.64
N PHE A 25 -5.48 -18.11 -7.73
CA PHE A 25 -4.76 -18.40 -6.51
C PHE A 25 -5.67 -19.01 -5.43
N ILE A 26 -5.05 -19.71 -4.49
CA ILE A 26 -5.69 -20.19 -3.27
C ILE A 26 -5.05 -19.54 -2.06
N MET A 27 -5.79 -19.42 -0.97
CA MET A 27 -5.18 -19.05 0.32
C MET A 27 -4.13 -20.10 0.70
N GLY A 28 -2.99 -19.65 1.21
CA GLY A 28 -1.84 -20.49 1.45
C GLY A 28 -0.88 -20.57 0.26
N LYS A 29 -0.19 -21.69 0.09
CA LYS A 29 0.92 -21.86 -0.86
C LYS A 29 0.43 -22.10 -2.29
N ASN A 30 0.97 -21.31 -3.22
CA ASN A 30 0.82 -21.45 -4.68
C ASN A 30 2.22 -21.67 -5.29
N VAL A 31 2.32 -22.45 -6.35
CA VAL A 31 3.60 -22.80 -7.00
C VAL A 31 3.48 -22.69 -8.50
N THR A 32 4.54 -22.20 -9.15
CA THR A 32 4.70 -22.15 -10.61
C THR A 32 6.11 -22.63 -10.98
N PRO A 33 6.32 -23.21 -12.18
CA PRO A 33 7.61 -23.80 -12.54
C PRO A 33 8.74 -22.77 -12.73
N GLU A 34 8.42 -21.52 -13.09
CA GLU A 34 9.41 -20.51 -13.46
C GLU A 34 9.03 -19.13 -12.91
N ALA A 35 10.02 -18.31 -12.59
CA ALA A 35 9.86 -16.91 -12.20
C ALA A 35 10.86 -16.01 -12.92
N ASN A 36 10.34 -14.91 -13.50
CA ASN A 36 11.11 -13.85 -14.12
C ASN A 36 10.33 -12.53 -14.05
N CYS A 37 10.90 -11.48 -13.50
CA CYS A 37 10.24 -10.19 -13.32
C CYS A 37 9.71 -9.55 -14.61
N ALA A 38 10.26 -9.93 -15.76
CA ALA A 38 9.82 -9.41 -17.05
C ALA A 38 8.64 -10.16 -17.65
N SER A 39 8.48 -11.46 -17.40
CA SER A 39 7.58 -12.28 -18.21
C SER A 39 6.72 -13.32 -17.46
N ASN A 40 7.23 -14.01 -16.47
CA ASN A 40 6.53 -15.14 -15.85
C ASN A 40 6.72 -15.21 -14.33
N GLY A 41 6.11 -16.22 -13.70
CA GLY A 41 6.12 -16.36 -12.26
C GLY A 41 5.01 -15.58 -11.55
N PHE A 42 5.00 -15.69 -10.24
CA PHE A 42 4.11 -14.91 -9.39
C PHE A 42 4.79 -13.59 -9.02
N HIS A 43 4.07 -12.48 -9.21
CA HIS A 43 4.60 -11.16 -8.88
C HIS A 43 3.95 -10.61 -7.61
N CYS A 44 4.75 -10.05 -6.75
CA CYS A 44 4.35 -9.27 -5.57
C CYS A 44 5.27 -8.05 -5.43
N ALA A 45 5.07 -7.22 -4.42
CA ALA A 45 5.86 -6.02 -4.18
C ALA A 45 6.12 -5.85 -2.69
N GLU A 46 7.33 -5.41 -2.30
CA GLU A 46 7.64 -5.05 -0.92
C GLU A 46 6.87 -3.78 -0.49
N ASN A 47 6.77 -2.80 -1.39
CA ASN A 47 5.99 -1.60 -1.16
C ASN A 47 4.52 -1.84 -1.53
N PRO A 48 3.58 -1.78 -0.58
CA PRO A 48 2.16 -1.94 -0.89
C PRO A 48 1.66 -1.03 -2.00
N LEU A 49 2.15 0.22 -2.08
CA LEU A 49 1.70 1.20 -3.06
C LEU A 49 2.00 0.81 -4.52
N ASP A 50 2.98 -0.07 -4.74
CA ASP A 50 3.29 -0.54 -6.08
C ASP A 50 2.21 -1.49 -6.61
N CYS A 51 1.44 -2.15 -5.73
CA CYS A 51 0.25 -2.91 -6.11
C CYS A 51 -0.81 -2.03 -6.79
N LEU A 52 -0.95 -0.77 -6.38
CA LEU A 52 -1.91 0.18 -6.94
C LEU A 52 -1.60 0.60 -8.40
N THR A 53 -0.43 0.26 -8.90
CA THR A 53 -0.08 0.50 -10.31
C THR A 53 -0.86 -0.44 -11.24
N TYR A 54 -1.13 -1.66 -10.77
CA TYR A 54 -1.81 -2.70 -11.54
C TYR A 54 -3.26 -2.93 -11.09
N TYR A 55 -3.55 -2.66 -9.82
CA TYR A 55 -4.84 -2.84 -9.16
C TYR A 55 -5.25 -1.52 -8.52
N SER A 56 -5.60 -0.53 -9.34
CA SER A 56 -5.90 0.83 -8.88
C SER A 56 -7.36 1.05 -8.45
N ASP A 57 -8.26 0.17 -8.86
CA ASP A 57 -9.68 0.22 -8.52
C ASP A 57 -9.88 -0.49 -7.17
N MET A 58 -10.04 0.33 -6.11
CA MET A 58 -10.22 -0.16 -4.74
C MET A 58 -11.52 -0.94 -4.54
N ASP A 59 -12.53 -0.75 -5.39
CA ASP A 59 -13.81 -1.44 -5.28
C ASP A 59 -13.80 -2.82 -5.96
N ARG A 60 -12.88 -3.00 -6.90
CA ARG A 60 -12.73 -4.22 -7.71
C ARG A 60 -11.48 -5.02 -7.41
N SER A 61 -10.68 -4.59 -6.44
CA SER A 61 -9.42 -5.25 -6.11
C SER A 61 -9.38 -5.63 -4.65
N ILE A 62 -8.72 -6.74 -4.36
CA ILE A 62 -8.34 -7.12 -3.02
C ILE A 62 -6.82 -7.12 -2.89
N TYR A 63 -6.33 -6.82 -1.69
CA TYR A 63 -4.90 -6.78 -1.41
C TYR A 63 -4.59 -7.76 -0.30
N CYS A 64 -3.54 -8.55 -0.51
CA CYS A 64 -3.12 -9.56 0.45
C CYS A 64 -1.69 -9.33 0.91
N LEU A 65 -1.45 -9.67 2.19
CA LEU A 65 -0.12 -9.92 2.70
C LEU A 65 0.31 -11.30 2.21
N VAL A 66 1.48 -11.37 1.57
CA VAL A 66 2.00 -12.58 0.97
C VAL A 66 3.46 -12.82 1.37
N GLN A 67 3.91 -14.04 1.21
CA GLN A 67 5.29 -14.43 1.40
C GLN A 67 5.81 -15.06 0.10
N PRO A 68 6.75 -14.39 -0.61
CA PRO A 68 7.44 -14.97 -1.74
C PRO A 68 8.42 -16.05 -1.29
N GLY A 69 8.70 -17.00 -2.17
CA GLY A 69 9.63 -18.10 -1.93
C GLY A 69 10.01 -18.82 -3.23
N GLY A 70 10.77 -19.91 -3.08
CA GLY A 70 11.35 -20.63 -4.22
C GLY A 70 12.45 -19.82 -4.89
N ASP A 71 12.50 -19.85 -6.23
CA ASP A 71 13.39 -18.99 -6.99
C ASP A 71 12.80 -17.60 -7.03
N ILE A 72 13.61 -16.60 -6.71
CA ILE A 72 13.25 -15.20 -6.60
C ILE A 72 14.06 -14.38 -7.59
N ASP A 73 13.36 -13.51 -8.33
CA ASP A 73 13.95 -12.50 -9.22
C ASP A 73 13.40 -11.12 -8.83
N GLU A 74 14.26 -10.15 -8.60
CA GLU A 74 13.92 -8.79 -8.15
C GLU A 74 14.13 -7.79 -9.29
N ASP A 75 13.26 -6.75 -9.37
CA ASP A 75 13.40 -5.67 -10.34
C ASP A 75 14.09 -4.47 -9.68
N ASP A 76 15.17 -3.98 -10.27
CA ASP A 76 15.91 -2.82 -9.78
C ASP A 76 15.15 -1.48 -9.90
N ARG A 77 14.02 -1.44 -10.62
CA ARG A 77 13.27 -0.20 -10.91
C ARG A 77 12.21 0.13 -9.87
N ASP A 78 11.61 -0.89 -9.28
CA ASP A 78 10.57 -0.75 -8.26
C ASP A 78 10.76 -1.83 -7.18
N SER A 79 9.79 -2.03 -6.31
CA SER A 79 9.86 -3.08 -5.28
C SER A 79 9.26 -4.40 -5.74
N LYS A 80 9.12 -4.62 -7.05
CA LYS A 80 8.51 -5.81 -7.62
C LYS A 80 9.42 -7.02 -7.49
N ILE A 81 8.84 -8.11 -7.07
CA ILE A 81 9.48 -9.42 -6.89
C ILE A 81 8.72 -10.42 -7.75
N ALA A 82 9.44 -11.23 -8.54
CA ALA A 82 8.91 -12.45 -9.14
C ALA A 82 9.38 -13.65 -8.34
N CYS A 83 8.51 -14.64 -8.15
CA CYS A 83 8.84 -15.85 -7.40
C CYS A 83 8.14 -17.09 -7.97
N THR A 84 8.74 -18.26 -7.73
CA THR A 84 8.12 -19.55 -8.09
C THR A 84 7.16 -20.07 -7.04
N GLU A 85 7.25 -19.56 -5.82
CA GLU A 85 6.35 -19.89 -4.72
C GLU A 85 5.75 -18.60 -4.14
N LEU A 86 4.44 -18.57 -3.94
CA LEU A 86 3.76 -17.45 -3.28
C LEU A 86 2.77 -17.98 -2.27
N THR A 87 3.00 -17.69 -1.00
CA THR A 87 2.07 -18.03 0.07
C THR A 87 1.21 -16.82 0.39
N ILE A 88 -0.12 -16.92 0.17
CA ILE A 88 -1.07 -15.90 0.60
C ILE A 88 -1.36 -16.11 2.07
N LEU A 89 -0.95 -15.16 2.90
CA LEU A 89 -1.08 -15.24 4.35
C LEU A 89 -2.45 -14.78 4.82
N ARG A 90 -2.88 -13.61 4.35
CA ARG A 90 -4.22 -13.07 4.66
C ARG A 90 -4.58 -11.92 3.72
N GLN A 91 -5.88 -11.71 3.55
CA GLN A 91 -6.41 -10.50 2.93
C GLN A 91 -6.34 -9.33 3.93
N LEU A 92 -6.01 -8.15 3.42
CA LEU A 92 -5.99 -6.90 4.17
C LEU A 92 -7.28 -6.12 3.94
N THR A 93 -7.79 -5.49 4.97
CA THR A 93 -8.77 -4.41 4.82
C THR A 93 -8.11 -3.21 4.14
N ARG A 94 -8.89 -2.30 3.57
CA ARG A 94 -8.35 -1.06 2.97
C ARG A 94 -7.53 -0.25 3.97
N LYS A 95 -7.99 -0.12 5.21
CA LYS A 95 -7.24 0.58 6.27
C LYS A 95 -5.90 -0.10 6.57
N GLU A 96 -5.90 -1.42 6.73
CA GLU A 96 -4.66 -2.17 6.96
C GLU A 96 -3.67 -2.02 5.80
N PHE A 97 -4.16 -2.10 4.56
CA PHE A 97 -3.30 -1.92 3.38
C PHE A 97 -2.57 -0.57 3.40
N PHE A 98 -3.29 0.53 3.65
CA PHE A 98 -2.67 1.85 3.74
C PHE A 98 -1.82 2.02 5.00
N LEU A 99 -2.17 1.41 6.12
CA LEU A 99 -1.32 1.40 7.32
C LEU A 99 0.02 0.71 7.05
N HIS A 100 0.00 -0.43 6.36
CA HIS A 100 1.22 -1.12 5.92
C HIS A 100 2.04 -0.26 4.94
N ALA A 101 1.38 0.46 4.03
CA ALA A 101 2.06 1.38 3.12
C ALA A 101 2.75 2.54 3.85
N LEU A 102 2.11 3.09 4.87
CA LEU A 102 2.70 4.12 5.73
C LEU A 102 3.87 3.56 6.55
N ALA A 103 3.73 2.36 7.12
CA ALA A 103 4.80 1.68 7.85
C ALA A 103 6.01 1.43 6.95
N TYR A 104 5.78 0.95 5.71
CA TYR A 104 6.86 0.79 4.73
C TYR A 104 7.63 2.09 4.49
N MET A 105 6.95 3.24 4.38
CA MET A 105 7.61 4.54 4.22
C MET A 105 8.44 4.94 5.45
N VAL A 106 8.02 4.55 6.66
CA VAL A 106 8.78 4.77 7.91
C VAL A 106 10.05 3.93 7.92
N ASP A 107 9.95 2.66 7.54
CA ASP A 107 11.05 1.69 7.57
C ASP A 107 12.06 1.92 6.44
N HIS A 108 11.65 2.62 5.37
CA HIS A 108 12.48 2.88 4.17
C HIS A 108 12.61 4.39 3.88
N PRO A 109 13.19 5.19 4.80
CA PRO A 109 13.21 6.66 4.69
C PRO A 109 13.99 7.17 3.47
N CYS A 110 14.95 6.39 2.95
CA CYS A 110 15.77 6.74 1.79
C CYS A 110 15.15 6.33 0.45
N ARG A 111 14.04 5.58 0.45
CA ARG A 111 13.37 5.19 -0.79
C ARG A 111 12.62 6.39 -1.38
N LYS A 112 12.64 6.47 -2.72
CA LYS A 112 11.86 7.48 -3.44
C LYS A 112 10.38 7.39 -3.07
N VAL A 113 9.80 8.52 -2.74
CA VAL A 113 8.37 8.61 -2.42
C VAL A 113 7.55 8.30 -3.66
N SER A 114 6.56 7.43 -3.52
CA SER A 114 5.63 7.09 -4.61
C SER A 114 4.90 8.32 -5.12
N GLY A 115 4.71 8.43 -6.43
CA GLY A 115 3.90 9.50 -7.05
C GLY A 115 2.42 9.50 -6.65
N LYS A 116 1.97 8.47 -5.92
CA LYS A 116 0.61 8.40 -5.34
C LYS A 116 0.48 9.18 -4.02
N VAL A 117 1.61 9.58 -3.43
CA VAL A 117 1.66 10.35 -2.18
C VAL A 117 1.60 11.84 -2.50
N GLN A 118 0.62 12.52 -1.94
CA GLN A 118 0.45 13.96 -2.05
C GLN A 118 1.23 14.68 -0.94
N ARG A 119 1.71 15.88 -1.21
CA ARG A 119 2.49 16.66 -0.22
C ARG A 119 1.60 17.67 0.48
N GLU A 120 1.73 17.74 1.82
CA GLU A 120 1.00 18.63 2.75
C GLU A 120 -0.52 18.48 2.69
N HIS A 121 -1.14 18.60 1.51
CA HIS A 121 -2.58 18.55 1.36
C HIS A 121 -2.99 17.56 0.27
N GLY A 122 -4.03 16.78 0.52
CA GLY A 122 -4.51 15.77 -0.40
C GLY A 122 -6.02 15.69 -0.51
N VAL A 123 -6.49 15.49 -1.73
CA VAL A 123 -7.88 15.14 -2.01
C VAL A 123 -7.91 13.70 -2.50
N SER A 124 -8.85 12.91 -2.01
CA SER A 124 -8.99 11.52 -2.42
C SER A 124 -9.26 11.39 -3.93
N ARG A 125 -8.61 10.41 -4.53
CA ARG A 125 -8.80 9.99 -5.92
C ARG A 125 -8.76 8.47 -5.98
N GLY A 126 -9.75 7.86 -6.62
CA GLY A 126 -9.82 6.39 -6.72
C GLY A 126 -9.99 5.69 -5.36
N GLY A 127 -10.72 6.32 -4.40
CA GLY A 127 -11.03 5.71 -3.11
C GLY A 127 -10.02 5.98 -1.99
N TYR A 128 -8.98 6.82 -2.21
CA TYR A 128 -8.00 7.11 -1.16
C TYR A 128 -7.28 8.46 -1.36
N ALA A 129 -6.75 9.00 -0.27
CA ALA A 129 -5.73 10.06 -0.25
C ALA A 129 -4.57 9.61 0.66
N ILE A 130 -3.34 9.68 0.16
CA ILE A 130 -2.14 9.47 0.96
C ILE A 130 -1.41 10.81 1.00
N VAL A 131 -1.23 11.35 2.20
CA VAL A 131 -0.62 12.67 2.39
C VAL A 131 0.57 12.57 3.32
N ARG A 132 1.69 13.11 2.88
CA ARG A 132 2.93 13.18 3.65
C ARG A 132 3.39 14.63 3.73
N GLY A 133 3.71 15.10 4.91
CA GLY A 133 4.20 16.46 5.15
C GLY A 133 4.35 16.79 6.63
N LYS A 134 4.58 18.07 6.90
CA LYS A 134 4.76 18.56 8.29
C LYS A 134 3.42 18.71 9.00
N GLU A 135 2.41 19.17 8.28
CA GLU A 135 1.04 19.33 8.76
C GLU A 135 0.05 18.71 7.76
N PRO A 136 0.14 17.38 7.53
CA PRO A 136 -0.62 16.72 6.49
C PRO A 136 -2.12 16.83 6.75
N ALA A 137 -2.87 17.24 5.73
CA ALA A 137 -4.33 17.30 5.77
C ALA A 137 -4.94 16.69 4.52
N ALA A 138 -6.09 16.06 4.66
CA ALA A 138 -6.80 15.42 3.55
C ALA A 138 -8.31 15.56 3.66
N CYS A 139 -8.99 15.45 2.52
CA CYS A 139 -10.43 15.28 2.45
C CYS A 139 -10.78 14.18 1.43
N GLY A 140 -11.95 13.58 1.60
CA GLY A 140 -12.42 12.50 0.75
C GLY A 140 -13.94 12.42 0.70
N LYS A 141 -14.44 11.49 -0.11
CA LYS A 141 -15.85 11.13 -0.19
C LYS A 141 -16.15 10.02 0.80
N LEU A 142 -17.42 9.77 1.06
CA LEU A 142 -17.87 8.64 1.89
C LEU A 142 -17.26 7.32 1.39
N GLY A 143 -16.67 6.54 2.28
CA GLY A 143 -15.99 5.27 2.01
C GLY A 143 -14.52 5.39 1.59
N ASP A 144 -14.01 6.61 1.32
CA ASP A 144 -12.60 6.81 0.97
C ASP A 144 -11.69 6.64 2.19
N ILE A 145 -10.45 6.25 1.93
CA ILE A 145 -9.41 6.13 2.96
C ILE A 145 -8.52 7.39 2.96
N LEU A 146 -8.33 7.98 4.13
CA LEU A 146 -7.38 9.05 4.36
C LEU A 146 -6.19 8.48 5.13
N ALA A 147 -5.01 8.52 4.52
CA ALA A 147 -3.77 7.99 5.07
C ALA A 147 -2.75 9.13 5.25
N PHE A 148 -2.22 9.28 6.44
CA PHE A 148 -1.38 10.41 6.80
C PHE A 148 -0.01 9.96 7.29
N ALA A 149 1.04 10.69 6.88
CA ALA A 149 2.40 10.59 7.41
C ALA A 149 2.89 11.98 7.78
N ARG A 150 3.09 12.23 9.08
CA ARG A 150 3.65 13.50 9.58
C ARG A 150 5.17 13.41 9.64
N GLU A 151 5.84 14.39 9.03
CA GLU A 151 7.29 14.58 9.10
C GLU A 151 7.67 15.50 10.28
N ARG A 152 8.87 15.32 10.80
CA ARG A 152 9.45 16.27 11.75
C ARG A 152 9.69 17.62 11.07
N ARG A 153 9.60 18.72 11.82
CA ARG A 153 9.68 20.09 11.25
C ARG A 153 10.95 20.35 10.45
N GLU A 154 12.08 19.82 10.88
CA GLU A 154 13.40 20.12 10.31
C GLU A 154 13.96 19.00 9.43
N THR A 155 13.24 17.91 9.30
CA THR A 155 13.67 16.73 8.53
C THR A 155 12.48 16.13 7.78
N GLU A 156 12.76 15.25 6.81
CA GLU A 156 11.73 14.45 6.15
C GLU A 156 11.47 13.11 6.86
N VAL A 157 11.94 12.96 8.09
CA VAL A 157 11.72 11.74 8.89
C VAL A 157 10.28 11.71 9.36
N ILE A 158 9.57 10.65 9.03
CA ILE A 158 8.20 10.42 9.48
C ILE A 158 8.23 10.12 10.99
N CYS A 159 7.42 10.83 11.75
CA CYS A 159 7.30 10.66 13.20
C CYS A 159 5.92 10.22 13.67
N GLN A 160 4.92 10.27 12.81
CA GLN A 160 3.56 9.82 13.11
C GLN A 160 2.89 9.33 11.83
N ILE A 161 2.10 8.28 11.94
CA ILE A 161 1.22 7.78 10.86
C ILE A 161 -0.18 7.58 11.39
N ALA A 162 -1.18 7.80 10.55
CA ALA A 162 -2.57 7.53 10.87
C ALA A 162 -3.39 7.20 9.62
N VAL A 163 -4.45 6.41 9.80
CA VAL A 163 -5.39 6.05 8.74
C VAL A 163 -6.81 6.14 9.26
N ALA A 164 -7.67 6.80 8.49
CA ALA A 164 -9.10 6.85 8.75
C ALA A 164 -9.89 6.51 7.48
N GLU A 165 -11.11 6.06 7.67
CA GLU A 165 -12.12 5.96 6.62
C GLU A 165 -13.09 7.11 6.77
N VAL A 166 -13.50 7.69 5.67
CA VAL A 166 -14.58 8.68 5.64
C VAL A 166 -15.89 7.93 5.87
N ASP A 167 -16.27 7.80 7.14
CA ASP A 167 -17.43 6.99 7.59
C ASP A 167 -18.77 7.77 7.60
N GLY A 168 -18.71 9.09 7.40
CA GLY A 168 -19.87 9.98 7.47
C GLY A 168 -20.30 10.32 8.90
N GLU A 169 -19.69 9.73 9.91
CA GLU A 169 -19.98 9.97 11.33
C GLU A 169 -18.84 10.78 11.97
N LYS A 170 -17.69 10.17 12.21
CA LYS A 170 -16.51 10.79 12.78
C LYS A 170 -15.72 11.59 11.74
N ILE A 171 -15.56 11.01 10.56
CA ILE A 171 -14.90 11.63 9.42
C ILE A 171 -15.94 11.90 8.33
N GLN A 172 -16.32 13.16 8.21
CA GLN A 172 -17.38 13.63 7.31
C GLN A 172 -16.89 13.77 5.87
N PRO A 173 -17.69 13.41 4.86
CA PRO A 173 -17.29 13.58 3.46
C PRO A 173 -17.15 15.07 3.10
N GLY A 174 -16.11 15.37 2.30
CA GLY A 174 -15.82 16.73 1.83
C GLY A 174 -15.21 17.66 2.89
N VAL A 175 -15.03 17.20 4.12
CA VAL A 175 -14.39 17.97 5.19
C VAL A 175 -12.91 17.62 5.26
N TRP A 176 -12.06 18.63 5.45
CA TRP A 176 -10.63 18.47 5.64
C TRP A 176 -10.32 18.05 7.08
N TYR A 177 -9.45 17.06 7.20
CA TYR A 177 -8.93 16.57 8.48
C TYR A 177 -7.42 16.51 8.45
N ASP A 178 -6.80 16.79 9.59
CA ASP A 178 -5.39 16.51 9.81
C ASP A 178 -5.14 15.09 10.31
N ILE A 179 -3.89 14.77 10.59
CA ILE A 179 -3.47 13.44 11.07
C ILE A 179 -4.04 13.06 12.45
N ASP A 180 -4.44 14.05 13.26
CA ASP A 180 -5.05 13.85 14.58
C ASP A 180 -6.58 13.82 14.48
N PHE A 181 -7.11 13.80 13.23
CA PHE A 181 -8.53 13.80 12.88
C PHE A 181 -9.29 15.04 13.36
N VAL A 182 -8.58 16.16 13.48
CA VAL A 182 -9.16 17.46 13.77
C VAL A 182 -9.57 18.13 12.45
N LYS A 183 -10.78 18.72 12.44
CA LYS A 183 -11.27 19.45 11.27
C LYS A 183 -10.40 20.66 10.97
N ARG A 184 -10.11 20.86 9.70
CA ARG A 184 -9.35 22.00 9.19
C ARG A 184 -10.23 22.84 8.26
N GLU A 185 -9.93 24.13 8.15
CA GLU A 185 -10.52 24.96 7.11
C GLU A 185 -10.12 24.46 5.73
N ALA A 186 -10.98 24.69 4.74
CA ALA A 186 -10.70 24.29 3.37
C ALA A 186 -9.42 24.97 2.89
N VAL A 187 -8.45 24.17 2.45
CA VAL A 187 -7.21 24.71 1.88
C VAL A 187 -7.54 25.33 0.54
N GLN A 188 -7.51 26.67 0.47
CA GLN A 188 -7.58 27.38 -0.80
C GLN A 188 -6.33 27.04 -1.60
N LYS A 189 -6.51 26.57 -2.86
CA LYS A 189 -5.41 26.30 -3.80
C LYS A 189 -4.84 27.60 -4.33
#